data_412cf776c9e156a0f6b4773b0d3be224
#
_entry.id   412cf776c9e156a0f6b4773b0d3be224
#
_cell.length_a   1.000
_cell.length_b   1.000
_cell.length_c   1.000
_cell.angle_alpha   90.00
_cell.angle_beta   90.00
_cell.angle_gamma   90.00
#
_symmetry.space_group_name_H-M   'P 1'
#
loop_
_entity.id
_entity.type
_entity.pdbx_description
1 polymer ?
#
loop_
_entity_poly.entity_id
_entity_poly.type
_entity_poly.pdbx_seq_one_letter_code
_entity_poly.pdbx_strand_id
1 'polypeptide(L)'
;TVLATATPIFDDVGNVKYVFNNVRDITALNELQNSLKSKDTIIQQQSRQLESMRIRLGEGTIIANSKAFNEVITLAQRVAAFDGATVLILGESGTGKEIISELIVNNSPRKDWPYLQVNCGAIPENLIESELFGYEKGAFTGADNKGHKGLFEAANGGTVFLDEIGDLPLHMQVKLLRVLQQKKVTRVGGTEPIALDV
;
A
#
# COMPACT_ATOMS: atom_id res chain seq x y z
N THR A 1 13.27 -13.97 45.87
CA THR A 1 11.81 -14.27 45.93
C THR A 1 11.62 -15.70 46.31
N VAL A 2 10.74 -15.95 47.28
CA VAL A 2 10.52 -17.30 47.84
C VAL A 2 9.06 -17.68 47.59
N LEU A 3 8.83 -18.88 47.06
CA LEU A 3 7.51 -19.49 46.98
C LEU A 3 7.34 -20.42 48.18
N ALA A 4 6.37 -20.12 49.04
CA ALA A 4 6.02 -20.94 50.16
C ALA A 4 4.63 -21.55 50.01
N THR A 5 4.53 -22.86 50.17
CA THR A 5 3.24 -23.57 50.15
C THR A 5 3.06 -24.26 51.48
N ALA A 6 1.94 -23.98 52.18
CA ALA A 6 1.61 -24.57 53.47
C ALA A 6 0.48 -25.61 53.24
N THR A 7 0.71 -26.85 53.68
CA THR A 7 -0.31 -27.91 53.60
C THR A 7 -0.63 -28.38 55.02
N PRO A 8 -1.85 -28.22 55.50
CA PRO A 8 -2.26 -28.71 56.83
C PRO A 8 -2.41 -30.22 56.82
N ILE A 9 -1.98 -30.85 57.93
CA ILE A 9 -2.24 -32.26 58.23
C ILE A 9 -3.14 -32.30 59.44
N PHE A 10 -4.27 -32.97 59.32
CA PHE A 10 -5.31 -33.04 60.32
C PHE A 10 -5.19 -34.28 61.22
N ASP A 11 -5.66 -34.20 62.47
CA ASP A 11 -5.79 -35.34 63.34
C ASP A 11 -7.13 -36.09 63.07
N ASP A 12 -7.32 -37.20 63.78
CA ASP A 12 -8.52 -38.07 63.62
C ASP A 12 -9.84 -37.38 64.03
N VAL A 13 -9.78 -36.20 64.64
CA VAL A 13 -10.88 -35.38 65.09
C VAL A 13 -11.12 -34.17 64.16
N GLY A 14 -10.25 -33.99 63.16
CA GLY A 14 -10.37 -32.91 62.15
C GLY A 14 -9.68 -31.59 62.52
N ASN A 15 -8.86 -31.56 63.59
CA ASN A 15 -8.05 -30.39 63.92
C ASN A 15 -6.70 -30.40 63.20
N VAL A 16 -6.16 -29.24 62.90
CA VAL A 16 -4.83 -29.15 62.30
C VAL A 16 -3.77 -29.65 63.33
N LYS A 17 -3.14 -30.77 63.05
CA LYS A 17 -2.10 -31.37 63.89
C LYS A 17 -0.72 -30.85 63.54
N TYR A 18 -0.44 -30.73 62.23
CA TYR A 18 0.82 -30.20 61.68
C TYR A 18 0.54 -29.34 60.46
N VAL A 19 1.46 -28.43 60.12
CA VAL A 19 1.48 -27.72 58.86
C VAL A 19 2.83 -28.01 58.19
N PHE A 20 2.74 -28.64 57.03
CA PHE A 20 3.94 -28.89 56.22
C PHE A 20 4.20 -27.69 55.33
N ASN A 21 5.30 -27.01 55.51
CA ASN A 21 5.72 -25.86 54.73
C ASN A 21 6.79 -26.31 53.73
N ASN A 22 6.48 -26.18 52.41
CA ASN A 22 7.47 -26.30 51.36
C ASN A 22 7.88 -24.91 50.93
N VAL A 23 9.17 -24.58 51.09
CA VAL A 23 9.73 -23.30 50.74
C VAL A 23 10.75 -23.50 49.63
N ARG A 24 10.49 -22.87 48.47
CA ARG A 24 11.39 -22.93 47.31
C ARG A 24 11.87 -21.53 46.98
N ASP A 25 13.19 -21.36 46.88
CA ASP A 25 13.75 -20.14 46.35
C ASP A 25 13.60 -20.13 44.83
N ILE A 26 12.87 -19.12 44.33
CA ILE A 26 12.61 -18.91 42.89
C ILE A 26 13.29 -17.62 42.38
N THR A 27 14.27 -17.10 43.09
CA THR A 27 14.96 -15.84 42.73
C THR A 27 15.60 -15.97 41.35
N ALA A 28 16.39 -17.02 41.14
CA ALA A 28 17.04 -17.27 39.85
C ALA A 28 16.03 -17.45 38.68
N LEU A 29 14.88 -18.09 38.93
CA LEU A 29 13.84 -18.25 37.95
C LEU A 29 13.24 -16.90 37.54
N ASN A 30 12.94 -16.04 38.51
CA ASN A 30 12.40 -14.71 38.26
C ASN A 30 13.41 -13.80 37.56
N GLU A 31 14.69 -13.86 37.92
CA GLU A 31 15.75 -13.13 37.23
C GLU A 31 15.89 -13.56 35.78
N LEU A 32 15.82 -14.86 35.50
CA LEU A 32 15.86 -15.38 34.15
C LEU A 32 14.62 -14.96 33.33
N GLN A 33 13.42 -15.03 33.91
CA GLN A 33 12.19 -14.56 33.25
C GLN A 33 12.23 -13.07 32.93
N ASN A 34 12.72 -12.25 33.85
CA ASN A 34 12.87 -10.81 33.61
C ASN A 34 13.93 -10.51 32.54
N SER A 35 15.02 -11.28 32.52
CA SER A 35 16.04 -11.18 31.47
C SER A 35 15.50 -11.58 30.08
N LEU A 36 14.67 -12.62 30.00
CA LEU A 36 14.00 -13.00 28.75
C LEU A 36 13.04 -11.92 28.26
N LYS A 37 12.19 -11.37 29.14
CA LYS A 37 11.29 -10.27 28.78
C LYS A 37 12.01 -9.04 28.26
N SER A 38 13.14 -8.67 28.90
CA SER A 38 13.93 -7.53 28.44
C SER A 38 14.58 -7.79 27.08
N LYS A 39 15.07 -9.01 26.83
CA LYS A 39 15.63 -9.40 25.53
C LYS A 39 14.55 -9.40 24.41
N ASP A 40 13.36 -9.90 24.69
CA ASP A 40 12.24 -9.87 23.72
C ASP A 40 11.86 -8.43 23.35
N THR A 41 11.87 -7.52 24.31
CA THR A 41 11.61 -6.09 24.05
C THR A 41 12.69 -5.48 23.15
N ILE A 42 13.96 -5.80 23.39
CA ILE A 42 15.09 -5.33 22.57
C ILE A 42 15.01 -5.90 21.15
N ILE A 43 14.71 -7.21 21.01
CA ILE A 43 14.54 -7.86 19.70
C ILE A 43 13.40 -7.21 18.91
N GLN A 44 12.27 -6.92 19.56
CA GLN A 44 11.15 -6.23 18.92
C GLN A 44 11.51 -4.81 18.48
N GLN A 45 12.26 -4.06 19.30
CA GLN A 45 12.74 -2.73 18.91
C GLN A 45 13.72 -2.78 17.73
N GLN A 46 14.68 -3.71 17.77
CA GLN A 46 15.63 -3.88 16.66
C GLN A 46 14.95 -4.34 15.37
N SER A 47 13.97 -5.24 15.46
CA SER A 47 13.18 -5.65 14.29
C SER A 47 12.41 -4.48 13.67
N ARG A 48 11.78 -3.63 14.49
CA ARG A 48 11.12 -2.41 14.02
C ARG A 48 12.09 -1.40 13.39
N GLN A 49 13.29 -1.26 13.94
CA GLN A 49 14.34 -0.40 13.37
C GLN A 49 14.87 -0.95 12.04
N LEU A 50 15.06 -2.26 11.91
CA LEU A 50 15.46 -2.91 10.66
C LEU A 50 14.37 -2.82 9.59
N GLU A 51 13.11 -2.97 9.98
CA GLU A 51 11.97 -2.81 9.09
C GLU A 51 11.84 -1.36 8.60
N SER A 52 11.99 -0.37 9.48
CA SER A 52 12.04 1.04 9.11
C SER A 52 13.27 1.40 8.23
N MET A 53 14.40 0.72 8.40
CA MET A 53 15.57 0.86 7.53
C MET A 53 15.39 0.19 6.15
N ARG A 54 14.69 -0.95 6.07
CA ARG A 54 14.36 -1.60 4.78
C ARG A 54 13.47 -0.73 3.91
N ILE A 55 12.54 0.00 4.51
CA ILE A 55 11.69 0.97 3.80
C ILE A 55 12.49 2.21 3.34
N ARG A 56 13.63 2.51 3.98
CA ARG A 56 14.52 3.62 3.61
C ARG A 56 15.39 3.39 2.37
N LEU A 57 15.47 2.17 1.84
CA LEU A 57 16.34 1.81 0.70
C LEU A 57 15.64 1.93 -0.66
N GLY A 58 14.36 2.33 -0.73
CA GLY A 58 13.72 2.83 -1.94
C GLY A 58 13.73 4.36 -1.92
N GLU A 59 13.97 5.02 -3.03
CA GLU A 59 14.01 6.48 -3.16
C GLU A 59 12.70 7.10 -2.67
N GLY A 60 12.69 7.57 -1.43
CA GLY A 60 11.53 8.14 -0.75
C GLY A 60 11.28 7.47 0.60
N THR A 61 11.58 8.19 1.70
CA THR A 61 11.43 7.64 3.05
C THR A 61 9.96 7.59 3.45
N ILE A 62 9.32 6.44 3.28
CA ILE A 62 7.96 6.23 3.81
C ILE A 62 8.07 5.91 5.30
N ILE A 63 7.57 6.80 6.15
CA ILE A 63 7.49 6.57 7.60
C ILE A 63 6.15 5.90 7.91
N ALA A 64 6.16 4.60 8.16
CA ALA A 64 4.98 3.80 8.45
C ALA A 64 5.01 3.33 9.91
N ASN A 65 4.34 4.05 10.81
CA ASN A 65 4.30 3.71 12.24
C ASN A 65 3.05 2.91 12.62
N SER A 66 1.98 2.94 11.84
CA SER A 66 0.74 2.22 12.15
C SER A 66 0.75 0.82 11.55
N LYS A 67 0.18 -0.15 12.28
CA LYS A 67 0.02 -1.53 11.79
C LYS A 67 -0.82 -1.58 10.51
N ALA A 68 -1.92 -0.84 10.46
CA ALA A 68 -2.80 -0.78 9.29
C ALA A 68 -2.06 -0.28 8.04
N PHE A 69 -1.23 0.77 8.16
CA PHE A 69 -0.48 1.28 7.01
C PHE A 69 0.62 0.30 6.55
N ASN A 70 1.26 -0.42 7.47
CA ASN A 70 2.21 -1.48 7.13
C ASN A 70 1.56 -2.64 6.36
N GLU A 71 0.31 -2.99 6.69
CA GLU A 71 -0.47 -3.98 5.93
C GLU A 71 -0.74 -3.50 4.51
N VAL A 72 -1.07 -2.22 4.32
CA VAL A 72 -1.25 -1.60 2.99
C VAL A 72 0.05 -1.62 2.19
N ILE A 73 1.19 -1.25 2.79
CA ILE A 73 2.51 -1.31 2.15
C ILE A 73 2.82 -2.74 1.67
N THR A 74 2.60 -3.72 2.55
CA THR A 74 2.83 -5.14 2.21
C THR A 74 1.95 -5.58 1.04
N LEU A 75 0.69 -5.17 1.02
CA LEU A 75 -0.23 -5.45 -0.08
C LEU A 75 0.22 -4.77 -1.38
N ALA A 76 0.61 -3.50 -1.32
CA ALA A 76 1.12 -2.73 -2.46
C ALA A 76 2.35 -3.41 -3.10
N GLN A 77 3.32 -3.85 -2.28
CA GLN A 77 4.50 -4.59 -2.76
C GLN A 77 4.13 -5.91 -3.43
N ARG A 78 3.14 -6.63 -2.91
CA ARG A 78 2.66 -7.87 -3.52
C ARG A 78 1.97 -7.62 -4.86
N VAL A 79 1.12 -6.60 -4.94
CA VAL A 79 0.42 -6.23 -6.18
C VAL A 79 1.39 -5.74 -7.24
N ALA A 80 2.44 -5.01 -6.85
CA ALA A 80 3.49 -4.53 -7.75
C ALA A 80 4.17 -5.64 -8.57
N ALA A 81 4.20 -6.88 -8.07
CA ALA A 81 4.78 -8.02 -8.79
C ALA A 81 3.93 -8.49 -10.00
N PHE A 82 2.67 -8.05 -10.10
CA PHE A 82 1.77 -8.44 -11.22
C PHE A 82 1.84 -7.39 -12.33
N ASP A 83 2.36 -7.78 -13.48
CA ASP A 83 2.40 -6.92 -14.66
C ASP A 83 1.00 -6.67 -15.24
N GLY A 84 0.72 -5.43 -15.65
CA GLY A 84 -0.55 -5.03 -16.25
C GLY A 84 -1.77 -5.09 -15.32
N ALA A 85 -1.59 -5.14 -14.01
CA ALA A 85 -2.68 -5.12 -13.04
C ALA A 85 -3.32 -3.72 -12.93
N THR A 86 -4.65 -3.67 -12.95
CA THR A 86 -5.38 -2.45 -12.59
C THR A 86 -5.58 -2.40 -11.08
N VAL A 87 -5.11 -1.33 -10.45
CA VAL A 87 -5.16 -1.15 -8.99
C VAL A 87 -6.04 0.03 -8.64
N LEU A 88 -6.99 -0.15 -7.73
CA LEU A 88 -7.78 0.93 -7.15
C LEU A 88 -7.29 1.23 -5.73
N ILE A 89 -6.83 2.46 -5.50
CA ILE A 89 -6.39 2.94 -4.20
C ILE A 89 -7.50 3.81 -3.60
N LEU A 90 -8.06 3.38 -2.48
CA LEU A 90 -9.13 4.09 -1.77
C LEU A 90 -8.59 4.72 -0.48
N GLY A 91 -9.03 5.94 -0.20
CA GLY A 91 -8.67 6.65 1.04
C GLY A 91 -9.10 8.12 0.98
N GLU A 92 -9.21 8.74 2.14
CA GLU A 92 -9.50 10.17 2.28
C GLU A 92 -8.37 11.02 1.67
N SER A 93 -8.64 12.32 1.48
CA SER A 93 -7.59 13.25 1.03
C SER A 93 -6.45 13.30 2.06
N GLY A 94 -5.20 13.34 1.59
CA GLY A 94 -4.02 13.41 2.45
C GLY A 94 -3.59 12.10 3.12
N THR A 95 -4.24 10.95 2.84
CA THR A 95 -3.87 9.65 3.43
C THR A 95 -2.65 8.99 2.79
N GLY A 96 -2.04 9.60 1.77
CA GLY A 96 -0.84 9.09 1.11
C GLY A 96 -1.10 8.16 -0.08
N LYS A 97 -2.22 8.32 -0.78
CA LYS A 97 -2.53 7.53 -2.00
C LYS A 97 -1.42 7.62 -3.05
N GLU A 98 -0.86 8.81 -3.26
CA GLU A 98 0.24 9.03 -4.18
C GLU A 98 1.51 8.25 -3.78
N ILE A 99 1.85 8.26 -2.49
CA ILE A 99 2.98 7.49 -1.95
C ILE A 99 2.81 5.99 -2.20
N ILE A 100 1.60 5.47 -2.06
CA ILE A 100 1.30 4.06 -2.34
C ILE A 100 1.40 3.76 -3.83
N SER A 101 0.95 4.67 -4.71
CA SER A 101 1.08 4.48 -6.16
C SER A 101 2.56 4.46 -6.59
N GLU A 102 3.39 5.38 -6.09
CA GLU A 102 4.83 5.39 -6.31
C GLU A 102 5.51 4.10 -5.79
N LEU A 103 5.11 3.64 -4.60
CA LEU A 103 5.62 2.38 -4.04
C LEU A 103 5.32 1.19 -4.96
N ILE A 104 4.11 1.12 -5.52
CA ILE A 104 3.73 0.08 -6.47
C ILE A 104 4.61 0.14 -7.72
N VAL A 105 4.74 1.32 -8.33
CA VAL A 105 5.51 1.51 -9.56
C VAL A 105 6.99 1.16 -9.35
N ASN A 106 7.60 1.69 -8.29
CA ASN A 106 9.02 1.48 -7.99
C ASN A 106 9.37 0.01 -7.67
N ASN A 107 8.39 -0.80 -7.29
CA ASN A 107 8.56 -2.24 -7.04
C ASN A 107 8.01 -3.12 -8.18
N SER A 108 7.53 -2.51 -9.28
CA SER A 108 6.96 -3.23 -10.42
C SER A 108 8.02 -3.57 -11.48
N PRO A 109 7.73 -4.53 -12.39
CA PRO A 109 8.57 -4.76 -13.57
C PRO A 109 8.70 -3.53 -14.48
N ARG A 110 7.77 -2.55 -14.35
CA ARG A 110 7.72 -1.33 -15.18
C ARG A 110 8.39 -0.11 -14.51
N LYS A 111 9.16 -0.28 -13.45
CA LYS A 111 9.81 0.82 -12.69
C LYS A 111 10.69 1.74 -13.52
N ASP A 112 11.30 1.23 -14.59
CA ASP A 112 12.20 1.97 -15.49
C ASP A 112 11.47 2.50 -16.72
N TRP A 113 10.14 2.34 -16.81
CA TRP A 113 9.28 2.79 -17.87
C TRP A 113 8.53 4.08 -17.50
N PRO A 114 7.88 4.77 -18.45
CA PRO A 114 7.16 6.00 -18.14
C PRO A 114 6.13 5.82 -17.03
N TYR A 115 6.19 6.68 -16.03
CA TYR A 115 5.19 6.81 -14.99
C TYR A 115 4.55 8.20 -15.09
N LEU A 116 3.29 8.24 -15.51
CA LEU A 116 2.54 9.48 -15.69
C LEU A 116 1.46 9.62 -14.62
N GLN A 117 1.52 10.74 -13.90
CA GLN A 117 0.55 11.09 -12.85
C GLN A 117 -0.36 12.19 -13.35
N VAL A 118 -1.66 12.03 -13.14
CA VAL A 118 -2.68 12.99 -13.53
C VAL A 118 -3.71 13.13 -12.43
N ASN A 119 -3.91 14.37 -12.00
CA ASN A 119 -5.06 14.72 -11.17
C ASN A 119 -6.25 15.06 -12.10
N CYS A 120 -7.27 14.21 -12.10
CA CYS A 120 -8.45 14.37 -12.95
C CYS A 120 -9.28 15.60 -12.59
N GLY A 121 -9.30 16.00 -11.31
CA GLY A 121 -9.99 17.21 -10.86
C GLY A 121 -9.31 18.53 -11.26
N ALA A 122 -8.00 18.48 -11.57
CA ALA A 122 -7.25 19.65 -12.00
C ALA A 122 -7.40 20.00 -13.50
N ILE A 123 -7.91 19.05 -14.33
CA ILE A 123 -8.08 19.28 -15.76
C ILE A 123 -9.49 19.81 -16.04
N PRO A 124 -9.64 20.92 -16.76
CA PRO A 124 -10.96 21.38 -17.19
C PRO A 124 -11.76 20.31 -17.93
N GLU A 125 -13.05 20.19 -17.60
CA GLU A 125 -13.93 19.13 -18.14
C GLU A 125 -13.93 19.06 -19.69
N ASN A 126 -13.85 20.20 -20.35
CA ASN A 126 -13.80 20.27 -21.81
C ASN A 126 -12.47 19.84 -22.43
N LEU A 127 -11.40 19.69 -21.64
CA LEU A 127 -10.09 19.28 -22.12
C LEU A 127 -9.72 17.84 -21.69
N ILE A 128 -10.38 17.31 -20.66
CA ILE A 128 -9.98 16.03 -20.05
C ILE A 128 -10.03 14.86 -21.06
N GLU A 129 -10.97 14.88 -21.99
CA GLU A 129 -11.06 13.86 -23.03
C GLU A 129 -9.86 13.88 -23.98
N SER A 130 -9.49 15.08 -24.46
CA SER A 130 -8.33 15.28 -25.34
C SER A 130 -7.00 15.01 -24.64
N GLU A 131 -6.90 15.33 -23.37
CA GLU A 131 -5.68 15.05 -22.58
C GLU A 131 -5.50 13.56 -22.32
N LEU A 132 -6.55 12.85 -21.90
CA LEU A 132 -6.45 11.42 -21.60
C LEU A 132 -6.27 10.56 -22.85
N PHE A 133 -7.09 10.80 -23.90
CA PHE A 133 -7.19 9.90 -25.05
C PHE A 133 -6.54 10.44 -26.34
N GLY A 134 -6.13 11.72 -26.33
CA GLY A 134 -5.60 12.38 -27.52
C GLY A 134 -6.67 12.76 -28.53
N TYR A 135 -6.27 13.44 -29.58
CA TYR A 135 -7.15 13.85 -30.68
C TYR A 135 -6.47 13.77 -32.04
N GLU A 136 -7.25 13.54 -33.07
CA GLU A 136 -6.78 13.59 -34.45
C GLU A 136 -6.82 15.02 -35.00
N LYS A 137 -6.08 15.26 -36.08
CA LYS A 137 -6.06 16.51 -36.82
C LYS A 137 -7.48 16.97 -37.12
N GLY A 138 -7.84 18.19 -36.72
CA GLY A 138 -9.16 18.77 -37.04
C GLY A 138 -10.33 18.21 -36.24
N ALA A 139 -10.09 17.50 -35.14
CA ALA A 139 -11.12 16.92 -34.28
C ALA A 139 -12.08 17.97 -33.69
N PHE A 140 -11.63 19.19 -33.48
CA PHE A 140 -12.42 20.31 -33.00
C PHE A 140 -11.79 21.65 -33.40
N THR A 141 -12.55 22.75 -33.27
CA THR A 141 -12.05 24.10 -33.56
C THR A 141 -10.95 24.49 -32.59
N GLY A 142 -9.73 24.71 -33.12
CA GLY A 142 -8.51 24.99 -32.33
C GLY A 142 -7.63 23.77 -32.11
N ALA A 143 -7.98 22.60 -32.63
CA ALA A 143 -7.11 21.42 -32.59
C ALA A 143 -5.84 21.66 -33.42
N ASP A 144 -4.69 21.19 -32.90
CA ASP A 144 -3.41 21.27 -33.62
C ASP A 144 -3.51 20.50 -34.98
N ASN A 145 -2.88 21.06 -36.01
CA ASN A 145 -2.82 20.47 -37.33
C ASN A 145 -2.07 19.13 -37.39
N LYS A 146 -1.37 18.76 -36.33
CA LYS A 146 -0.65 17.47 -36.23
C LYS A 146 -1.42 16.42 -35.41
N GLY A 147 -2.53 16.81 -34.79
CA GLY A 147 -3.16 16.00 -33.74
C GLY A 147 -2.33 15.97 -32.45
N HIS A 148 -2.78 15.29 -31.43
CA HIS A 148 -2.11 15.18 -30.15
C HIS A 148 -2.24 13.75 -29.58
N LYS A 149 -1.14 13.21 -29.06
CA LYS A 149 -1.14 11.92 -28.35
C LYS A 149 -1.70 12.12 -26.95
N GLY A 150 -2.64 11.29 -26.57
CA GLY A 150 -3.16 11.31 -25.21
C GLY A 150 -2.20 10.67 -24.19
N LEU A 151 -2.52 10.87 -22.93
CA LEU A 151 -1.78 10.36 -21.80
C LEU A 151 -1.59 8.84 -21.83
N PHE A 152 -2.63 8.09 -22.20
CA PHE A 152 -2.53 6.64 -22.33
C PHE A 152 -1.55 6.19 -23.41
N GLU A 153 -1.48 6.91 -24.54
CA GLU A 153 -0.46 6.63 -25.55
C GLU A 153 0.94 7.01 -25.09
N ALA A 154 1.08 8.14 -24.38
CA ALA A 154 2.36 8.62 -23.88
C ALA A 154 2.94 7.70 -22.80
N ALA A 155 2.08 7.01 -22.03
CA ALA A 155 2.46 6.07 -21.00
C ALA A 155 2.66 4.64 -21.51
N ASN A 156 2.56 4.40 -22.81
CA ASN A 156 2.62 3.05 -23.36
C ASN A 156 3.91 2.31 -22.96
N GLY A 157 3.78 1.09 -22.47
CA GLY A 157 4.83 0.30 -21.83
C GLY A 157 5.00 0.57 -20.33
N GLY A 158 4.42 1.65 -19.80
CA GLY A 158 4.60 2.12 -18.44
C GLY A 158 3.35 2.05 -17.58
N THR A 159 3.17 3.08 -16.74
CA THR A 159 2.07 3.14 -15.76
C THR A 159 1.41 4.51 -15.77
N VAL A 160 0.09 4.55 -15.65
CA VAL A 160 -0.70 5.77 -15.45
C VAL A 160 -1.32 5.73 -14.05
N PHE A 161 -1.12 6.79 -13.29
CA PHE A 161 -1.83 7.04 -12.05
C PHE A 161 -2.84 8.17 -12.24
N LEU A 162 -4.12 7.84 -12.08
CA LEU A 162 -5.22 8.79 -12.15
C LEU A 162 -5.68 9.10 -10.73
N ASP A 163 -5.32 10.28 -10.22
CA ASP A 163 -5.83 10.74 -8.94
C ASP A 163 -7.21 11.40 -9.11
N GLU A 164 -8.00 11.39 -8.05
CA GLU A 164 -9.35 11.96 -8.02
C GLU A 164 -10.24 11.44 -9.18
N ILE A 165 -10.13 10.14 -9.48
CA ILE A 165 -10.88 9.50 -10.57
C ILE A 165 -12.40 9.63 -10.42
N GLY A 166 -12.89 9.84 -9.20
CA GLY A 166 -14.31 10.10 -8.91
C GLY A 166 -14.83 11.42 -9.50
N ASP A 167 -13.95 12.37 -9.77
CA ASP A 167 -14.31 13.68 -10.33
C ASP A 167 -14.48 13.65 -11.86
N LEU A 168 -14.15 12.51 -12.50
CA LEU A 168 -14.41 12.34 -13.93
C LEU A 168 -15.89 12.36 -14.24
N PRO A 169 -16.33 13.10 -15.27
CA PRO A 169 -17.69 13.03 -15.79
C PRO A 169 -18.10 11.60 -16.14
N LEU A 170 -19.35 11.25 -15.94
CA LEU A 170 -19.83 9.86 -16.09
C LEU A 170 -19.52 9.26 -17.47
N HIS A 171 -19.66 10.06 -18.54
CA HIS A 171 -19.35 9.63 -19.90
C HIS A 171 -17.87 9.28 -20.09
N MET A 172 -16.98 9.98 -19.35
CA MET A 172 -15.55 9.71 -19.34
C MET A 172 -15.20 8.42 -18.58
N GLN A 173 -15.89 8.15 -17.47
CA GLN A 173 -15.74 6.90 -16.73
C GLN A 173 -16.06 5.68 -17.60
N VAL A 174 -17.14 5.77 -18.41
CA VAL A 174 -17.50 4.72 -19.36
C VAL A 174 -16.43 4.52 -20.45
N LYS A 175 -15.86 5.61 -20.96
CA LYS A 175 -14.79 5.55 -21.96
C LYS A 175 -13.51 4.95 -21.35
N LEU A 176 -13.15 5.34 -20.15
CA LEU A 176 -12.03 4.80 -19.40
C LEU A 176 -12.19 3.28 -19.15
N LEU A 177 -13.38 2.86 -18.74
CA LEU A 177 -13.67 1.44 -18.52
C LEU A 177 -13.41 0.61 -19.78
N ARG A 178 -13.80 1.13 -20.96
CA ARG A 178 -13.51 0.47 -22.25
C ARG A 178 -12.01 0.36 -22.51
N VAL A 179 -11.25 1.42 -22.22
CA VAL A 179 -9.78 1.39 -22.38
C VAL A 179 -9.16 0.32 -21.48
N LEU A 180 -9.56 0.24 -20.21
CA LEU A 180 -9.07 -0.76 -19.27
C LEU A 180 -9.39 -2.20 -19.70
N GLN A 181 -10.62 -2.43 -20.24
CA GLN A 181 -11.07 -3.76 -20.66
C GLN A 181 -10.45 -4.20 -21.99
N GLN A 182 -10.38 -3.29 -22.96
CA GLN A 182 -9.96 -3.63 -24.32
C GLN A 182 -8.46 -3.44 -24.55
N LYS A 183 -7.78 -2.76 -23.63
CA LYS A 183 -6.37 -2.36 -23.79
C LYS A 183 -6.13 -1.62 -25.11
N LYS A 184 -7.07 -0.74 -25.47
CA LYS A 184 -7.03 0.08 -26.68
C LYS A 184 -7.60 1.45 -26.41
N VAL A 185 -7.08 2.46 -27.10
CA VAL A 185 -7.60 3.83 -27.09
C VAL A 185 -7.95 4.26 -28.51
N THR A 186 -9.00 5.07 -28.65
CA THR A 186 -9.32 5.76 -29.90
C THR A 186 -9.27 7.25 -29.63
N ARG A 187 -8.51 8.00 -30.43
CA ARG A 187 -8.40 9.45 -30.33
C ARG A 187 -9.72 10.14 -30.62
N VAL A 188 -9.92 11.31 -30.04
CA VAL A 188 -11.08 12.16 -30.36
C VAL A 188 -11.06 12.53 -31.83
N GLY A 189 -12.21 12.35 -32.53
CA GLY A 189 -12.31 12.54 -33.99
C GLY A 189 -11.70 11.44 -34.85
N GLY A 190 -11.02 10.45 -34.23
CA GLY A 190 -10.46 9.28 -34.92
C GLY A 190 -11.40 8.06 -34.90
N THR A 191 -11.11 7.09 -35.75
CA THR A 191 -11.83 5.80 -35.84
C THR A 191 -10.91 4.60 -35.57
N GLU A 192 -9.61 4.78 -35.66
CA GLU A 192 -8.65 3.69 -35.50
C GLU A 192 -8.33 3.42 -34.03
N PRO A 193 -8.50 2.17 -33.56
CA PRO A 193 -8.10 1.80 -32.20
C PRO A 193 -6.58 1.57 -32.13
N ILE A 194 -5.93 2.23 -31.17
CA ILE A 194 -4.48 2.10 -30.90
C ILE A 194 -4.33 1.14 -29.71
N ALA A 195 -3.55 0.08 -29.88
CA ALA A 195 -3.26 -0.87 -28.82
C ALA A 195 -2.41 -0.22 -27.70
N LEU A 196 -2.75 -0.50 -26.47
CA LEU A 196 -2.06 0.00 -25.26
C LEU A 196 -1.50 -1.15 -24.45
N ASP A 197 -0.33 -0.94 -23.92
CA ASP A 197 0.29 -1.75 -22.89
C ASP A 197 0.56 -0.84 -21.67
N VAL A 198 -0.45 -0.67 -20.78
CA VAL A 198 -0.40 0.17 -19.57
C VAL A 198 -1.11 -0.53 -18.42
#